data_66ea42f9bba82a2f63c461821f8fec06
#
_entry.id   66ea42f9bba82a2f63c461821f8fec06
#
_cell.length_a   1.000
_cell.length_b   1.000
_cell.length_c   1.000
_cell.angle_alpha   90.00
_cell.angle_beta   90.00
_cell.angle_gamma   90.00
#
_symmetry.space_group_name_H-M   'P 1'
#
loop_
_entity.id
_entity.type
_entity.pdbx_description
1 polymer ?
#
loop_
_entity_poly.entity_id
_entity_poly.type
_entity_poly.pdbx_seq_one_letter_code
_entity_poly.pdbx_strand_id
1 'polypeptide(L)'
;MLCDHNLHASLLEGALRSTARTVRFRHNDLDHLERCPQNCPPEERILIVSEGVFSMEGDIADLRGIVELAKPYGARVYVDEAHGIGVLGPTGAGAAEHLGVLDDVSCPDAPADAYYSAGCSASRSAI
;
A
#
# COMPACT_ATOMS: atom_id res chain seq x y z
N MET A 1 -0.26 -8.64 8.17
CA MET A 1 0.08 -7.44 7.37
C MET A 1 1.55 -7.47 7.03
N LEU A 2 1.91 -7.08 5.80
CA LEU A 2 3.28 -6.92 5.34
C LEU A 2 3.54 -5.42 5.19
N CYS A 3 4.43 -4.86 5.97
CA CYS A 3 4.66 -3.42 6.08
C CYS A 3 6.07 -3.07 5.60
N ASP A 4 6.18 -2.03 4.75
CA ASP A 4 7.50 -1.48 4.42
C ASP A 4 8.24 -1.02 5.68
N HIS A 5 9.57 -1.14 5.68
CA HIS A 5 10.39 -0.78 6.84
C HIS A 5 10.32 0.71 7.17
N ASN A 6 10.17 1.56 6.17
CA ASN A 6 10.21 3.01 6.32
C ASN A 6 8.81 3.66 6.38
N LEU A 7 7.75 2.87 6.61
CA LEU A 7 6.41 3.41 6.82
C LEU A 7 6.38 4.48 7.91
N HIS A 8 5.55 5.48 7.68
CA HIS A 8 5.26 6.49 8.69
C HIS A 8 4.82 5.87 10.01
N ALA A 9 5.25 6.44 11.11
CA ALA A 9 5.02 5.91 12.47
C ALA A 9 3.54 5.64 12.76
N SER A 10 2.63 6.48 12.24
CA SER A 10 1.18 6.30 12.45
C SER A 10 0.63 5.01 11.86
N LEU A 11 1.09 4.64 10.65
CA LEU A 11 0.70 3.40 9.99
C LEU A 11 1.27 2.18 10.73
N LEU A 12 2.54 2.27 11.11
CA LEU A 12 3.20 1.21 11.86
C LEU A 12 2.56 1.01 13.24
N GLU A 13 2.23 2.08 13.96
CA GLU A 13 1.48 1.98 15.23
C GLU A 13 0.10 1.37 15.03
N GLY A 14 -0.63 1.77 13.99
CA GLY A 14 -1.92 1.17 13.64
C GLY A 14 -1.80 -0.33 13.39
N ALA A 15 -0.79 -0.73 12.61
CA ALA A 15 -0.50 -2.13 12.33
C ALA A 15 -0.17 -2.94 13.59
N LEU A 16 0.68 -2.39 14.47
CA LEU A 16 1.09 -3.06 15.72
C LEU A 16 -0.02 -3.13 16.77
N ARG A 17 -0.96 -2.19 16.75
CA ARG A 17 -2.13 -2.19 17.64
C ARG A 17 -3.26 -3.10 17.15
N SER A 18 -3.20 -3.54 15.91
CA SER A 18 -4.16 -4.49 15.37
C SER A 18 -3.91 -5.90 15.92
N THR A 19 -4.90 -6.78 15.79
CA THR A 19 -4.75 -8.21 16.12
C THR A 19 -4.04 -8.99 15.02
N ALA A 20 -3.75 -8.36 13.88
CA ALA A 20 -3.12 -9.02 12.75
C ALA A 20 -1.62 -9.20 12.96
N ARG A 21 -1.11 -10.37 12.56
CA ARG A 21 0.34 -10.59 12.50
C ARG A 21 0.97 -9.57 11.56
N THR A 22 1.96 -8.81 12.05
CA THR A 22 2.68 -7.80 11.29
C THR A 22 4.10 -8.28 11.01
N VAL A 23 4.50 -8.25 9.75
CA VAL A 23 5.85 -8.56 9.26
C VAL A 23 6.37 -7.35 8.50
N ARG A 24 7.60 -6.93 8.78
CA ARG A 24 8.23 -5.82 8.06
C ARG A 24 9.14 -6.37 6.97
N PHE A 25 8.98 -5.86 5.74
CA PHE A 25 9.93 -6.11 4.67
C PHE A 25 10.88 -4.92 4.51
N ARG A 26 12.04 -5.17 3.92
CA ARG A 26 13.05 -4.13 3.70
C ARG A 26 12.51 -3.07 2.74
N HIS A 27 12.85 -1.82 3.03
CA HIS A 27 12.38 -0.67 2.28
C HIS A 27 12.61 -0.84 0.78
N ASN A 28 11.51 -0.71 0.03
CA ASN A 28 11.44 -0.75 -1.44
C ASN A 28 12.11 -2.01 -2.07
N ASP A 29 12.19 -3.12 -1.31
CA ASP A 29 12.85 -4.37 -1.70
C ASP A 29 11.79 -5.43 -2.07
N LEU A 30 11.53 -5.53 -3.37
CA LEU A 30 10.57 -6.50 -3.93
C LEU A 30 11.00 -7.95 -3.71
N ASP A 31 12.31 -8.25 -3.78
CA ASP A 31 12.82 -9.61 -3.55
C ASP A 31 12.57 -10.06 -2.11
N HIS A 32 12.65 -9.13 -1.16
CA HIS A 32 12.33 -9.43 0.22
C HIS A 32 10.82 -9.54 0.41
N LEU A 33 10.05 -8.64 -0.19
CA LEU A 33 8.59 -8.69 -0.13
C LEU A 33 8.05 -10.02 -0.67
N GLU A 34 8.56 -10.51 -1.81
CA GLU A 34 8.12 -11.77 -2.45
C GLU A 34 8.23 -13.00 -1.52
N ARG A 35 9.21 -13.00 -0.63
CA ARG A 35 9.41 -14.11 0.33
C ARG A 35 8.46 -14.07 1.52
N CYS A 36 7.89 -12.91 1.83
CA CYS A 36 7.03 -12.74 3.00
C CYS A 36 5.71 -13.50 2.90
N PRO A 37 4.94 -13.44 1.77
CA PRO A 37 3.68 -14.16 1.64
C PRO A 37 3.85 -15.68 1.66
N GLN A 38 4.99 -16.20 1.19
CA GLN A 38 5.28 -17.64 1.14
C GLN A 38 5.25 -18.30 2.54
N ASN A 39 5.41 -17.50 3.59
CA ASN A 39 5.36 -17.97 4.98
C ASN A 39 3.99 -17.73 5.64
N CYS A 40 2.98 -17.31 4.87
CA CYS A 40 1.62 -17.13 5.37
C CYS A 40 0.77 -18.36 5.08
N PRO A 41 -0.06 -18.82 6.03
CA PRO A 41 -1.04 -19.87 5.76
C PRO A 41 -1.96 -19.48 4.59
N PRO A 42 -2.36 -20.43 3.74
CA PRO A 42 -3.17 -20.15 2.54
C PRO A 42 -4.53 -19.50 2.82
N GLU A 43 -5.07 -19.72 4.03
CA GLU A 43 -6.34 -19.16 4.50
C GLU A 43 -6.21 -17.73 5.05
N GLU A 44 -5.00 -17.24 5.29
CA GLU A 44 -4.79 -15.88 5.80
C GLU A 44 -4.97 -14.83 4.71
N ARG A 45 -5.70 -13.77 5.05
CA ARG A 45 -5.79 -12.58 4.20
C ARG A 45 -4.53 -11.74 4.38
N ILE A 46 -3.91 -11.38 3.27
CA ILE A 46 -2.68 -10.57 3.26
C ILE A 46 -3.04 -9.14 2.91
N LEU A 47 -2.54 -8.20 3.71
CA LEU A 47 -2.54 -6.77 3.42
C LEU A 47 -1.08 -6.31 3.33
N ILE A 48 -0.69 -5.75 2.19
CA ILE A 48 0.60 -5.09 1.98
C ILE A 48 0.38 -3.60 2.22
N VAL A 49 1.24 -2.97 3.02
CA VAL A 49 1.15 -1.55 3.37
C VAL A 49 2.42 -0.85 2.95
N SER A 50 2.27 0.22 2.15
CA SER A 50 3.37 1.06 1.66
C SER A 50 2.95 2.53 1.66
N GLU A 51 3.90 3.44 1.43
CA GLU A 51 3.63 4.83 1.08
C GLU A 51 3.78 5.00 -0.45
N GLY A 52 3.11 5.98 -1.02
CA GLY A 52 3.33 6.36 -2.42
C GLY A 52 4.66 7.08 -2.60
N VAL A 53 4.91 8.05 -1.71
CA VAL A 53 6.18 8.79 -1.59
C VAL A 53 6.60 8.76 -0.13
N PHE A 54 7.81 8.28 0.14
CA PHE A 54 8.35 8.20 1.49
C PHE A 54 8.86 9.57 1.94
N SER A 55 8.37 10.04 3.09
CA SER A 55 8.59 11.40 3.57
C SER A 55 10.04 11.75 3.88
N MET A 56 10.80 10.80 4.37
CA MET A 56 12.20 11.02 4.81
C MET A 56 13.20 10.82 3.68
N GLU A 57 12.98 9.82 2.84
CA GLU A 57 13.84 9.44 1.73
C GLU A 57 13.53 10.25 0.47
N GLY A 58 12.26 10.61 0.27
CA GLY A 58 11.77 11.31 -0.91
C GLY A 58 11.67 10.43 -2.15
N ASP A 59 11.82 9.13 -1.99
CA ASP A 59 11.67 8.17 -3.09
C ASP A 59 10.21 7.72 -3.26
N ILE A 60 9.92 7.21 -4.44
CA ILE A 60 8.60 6.66 -4.82
C ILE A 60 8.67 5.14 -4.66
N ALA A 61 7.65 4.56 -4.03
CA ALA A 61 7.54 3.11 -3.95
C ALA A 61 7.39 2.47 -5.33
N ASP A 62 7.96 1.28 -5.52
CA ASP A 62 7.66 0.48 -6.71
C ASP A 62 6.28 -0.20 -6.57
N LEU A 63 5.23 0.64 -6.66
CA LEU A 63 3.86 0.16 -6.54
C LEU A 63 3.46 -0.84 -7.62
N ARG A 64 4.07 -0.75 -8.82
CA ARG A 64 3.82 -1.74 -9.88
C ARG A 64 4.30 -3.12 -9.46
N GLY A 65 5.54 -3.21 -9.00
CA GLY A 65 6.10 -4.45 -8.50
C GLY A 65 5.33 -5.00 -7.31
N ILE A 66 4.93 -4.14 -6.37
CA ILE A 66 4.11 -4.54 -5.21
C ILE A 66 2.77 -5.13 -5.67
N VAL A 67 2.07 -4.49 -6.60
CA VAL A 67 0.78 -4.97 -7.12
C VAL A 67 0.93 -6.31 -7.84
N GLU A 68 1.95 -6.46 -8.69
CA GLU A 68 2.20 -7.73 -9.38
C GLU A 68 2.51 -8.87 -8.40
N LEU A 69 3.27 -8.60 -7.34
CA LEU A 69 3.54 -9.57 -6.28
C LEU A 69 2.30 -9.89 -5.41
N ALA A 70 1.37 -8.97 -5.29
CA ALA A 70 0.14 -9.17 -4.52
C ALA A 70 -0.85 -10.12 -5.20
N LYS A 71 -0.95 -10.06 -6.55
CA LYS A 71 -1.95 -10.79 -7.35
C LYS A 71 -2.00 -12.30 -7.10
N PRO A 72 -0.88 -13.05 -7.13
CA PRO A 72 -0.89 -14.51 -6.92
C PRO A 72 -1.41 -14.94 -5.56
N TYR A 73 -1.33 -14.07 -4.58
CA TYR A 73 -1.75 -14.34 -3.19
C TYR A 73 -3.13 -13.77 -2.85
N GLY A 74 -3.79 -13.10 -3.81
CA GLY A 74 -5.02 -12.36 -3.53
C GLY A 74 -4.83 -11.29 -2.44
N ALA A 75 -3.59 -10.78 -2.30
CA ALA A 75 -3.26 -9.78 -1.30
C ALA A 75 -3.81 -8.42 -1.71
N ARG A 76 -4.28 -7.66 -0.72
CA ARG A 76 -4.67 -6.26 -0.92
C ARG A 76 -3.47 -5.35 -0.71
N VAL A 77 -3.41 -4.24 -1.45
CA VAL A 77 -2.37 -3.23 -1.32
C VAL A 77 -2.98 -1.94 -0.80
N TYR A 78 -2.49 -1.48 0.35
CA TYR A 78 -2.81 -0.18 0.93
C TYR A 78 -1.64 0.78 0.70
N VAL A 79 -1.92 1.95 0.15
CA VAL A 79 -0.92 2.99 -0.11
C VAL A 79 -1.31 4.27 0.60
N ASP A 80 -0.41 4.80 1.41
CA ASP A 80 -0.51 6.15 1.97
C ASP A 80 0.04 7.16 0.95
N GLU A 81 -0.81 8.06 0.52
CA GLU A 81 -0.48 9.09 -0.46
C GLU A 81 -0.32 10.49 0.16
N ALA A 82 -0.11 10.59 1.47
CA ALA A 82 0.00 11.88 2.15
C ALA A 82 1.03 12.83 1.49
N HIS A 83 2.10 12.29 0.93
CA HIS A 83 3.15 13.05 0.23
C HIS A 83 3.04 12.99 -1.30
N GLY A 84 2.14 12.16 -1.86
CA GLY A 84 1.90 12.01 -3.30
C GLY A 84 0.77 12.87 -3.84
N ILE A 85 -0.31 13.04 -3.05
CA ILE A 85 -1.49 13.82 -3.46
C ILE A 85 -1.14 15.28 -3.75
N GLY A 86 -1.62 15.77 -4.88
CA GLY A 86 -1.35 17.14 -5.36
C GLY A 86 0.04 17.31 -5.97
N VAL A 87 0.90 16.28 -5.94
CA VAL A 87 2.29 16.33 -6.41
C VAL A 87 2.51 15.42 -7.63
N LEU A 88 2.01 14.20 -7.57
CA LEU A 88 2.20 13.18 -8.60
C LEU A 88 0.89 12.81 -9.30
N GLY A 89 1.04 12.33 -10.53
CA GLY A 89 -0.07 11.90 -11.38
C GLY A 89 -0.70 13.05 -12.18
N PRO A 90 -1.33 12.73 -13.33
CA PRO A 90 -1.95 13.72 -14.22
C PRO A 90 -3.07 14.53 -13.59
N THR A 91 -3.81 13.95 -12.65
CA THR A 91 -4.88 14.63 -11.90
C THR A 91 -4.46 15.02 -10.48
N GLY A 92 -3.24 14.66 -10.07
CA GLY A 92 -2.74 14.85 -8.70
C GLY A 92 -3.24 13.78 -7.71
N ALA A 93 -3.67 12.62 -8.19
CA ALA A 93 -4.14 11.55 -7.31
C ALA A 93 -3.01 10.75 -6.64
N GLY A 94 -1.75 11.10 -6.89
CA GLY A 94 -0.60 10.54 -6.19
C GLY A 94 0.23 9.56 -7.00
N ALA A 95 1.09 8.82 -6.31
CA ALA A 95 2.04 7.89 -6.91
C ALA A 95 1.35 6.72 -7.62
N ALA A 96 0.24 6.23 -7.08
CA ALA A 96 -0.52 5.15 -7.70
C ALA A 96 -1.06 5.56 -9.08
N GLU A 97 -1.57 6.78 -9.22
CA GLU A 97 -1.98 7.32 -10.53
C GLU A 97 -0.77 7.52 -11.44
N HIS A 98 0.31 8.10 -10.93
CA HIS A 98 1.55 8.34 -11.69
C HIS A 98 2.12 7.03 -12.26
N LEU A 99 2.05 5.96 -11.51
CA LEU A 99 2.53 4.64 -11.90
C LEU A 99 1.48 3.80 -12.65
N GLY A 100 0.23 4.29 -12.81
CA GLY A 100 -0.82 3.61 -13.56
C GLY A 100 -1.37 2.35 -12.87
N VAL A 101 -1.36 2.32 -11.55
CA VAL A 101 -1.88 1.21 -10.72
C VAL A 101 -2.99 1.66 -9.76
N LEU A 102 -3.61 2.81 -10.03
CA LEU A 102 -4.62 3.39 -9.14
C LEU A 102 -5.79 2.43 -8.88
N ASP A 103 -6.18 1.66 -9.88
CA ASP A 103 -7.28 0.69 -9.78
C ASP A 103 -6.90 -0.60 -9.06
N ASP A 104 -5.61 -0.89 -8.96
CA ASP A 104 -5.08 -2.10 -8.32
C ASP A 104 -4.78 -1.87 -6.83
N VAL A 105 -4.57 -0.61 -6.41
CA VAL A 105 -4.40 -0.24 -5.01
C VAL A 105 -5.76 0.17 -4.45
N SER A 106 -6.38 -0.66 -3.63
CA SER A 106 -7.71 -0.38 -3.12
C SER A 106 -7.92 -0.87 -1.70
N CYS A 107 -8.70 -0.10 -0.96
CA CYS A 107 -9.46 -0.59 0.18
C CYS A 107 -10.92 -0.79 -0.29
N PRO A 108 -11.31 -1.97 -0.82
CA PRO A 108 -12.58 -2.14 -1.54
C PRO A 108 -13.84 -2.04 -0.67
N ASP A 109 -13.70 -2.00 0.64
CA ASP A 109 -14.83 -2.01 1.58
C ASP A 109 -15.09 -0.66 2.27
N ALA A 110 -14.37 0.41 1.89
CA ALA A 110 -14.64 1.74 2.43
C ALA A 110 -15.52 2.55 1.44
N PRO A 111 -16.54 3.26 1.91
CA PRO A 111 -17.34 4.10 1.03
C PRO A 111 -16.48 5.21 0.40
N ALA A 112 -16.80 5.58 -0.85
CA ALA A 112 -16.00 6.50 -1.66
C ALA A 112 -15.74 7.87 -1.02
N ASP A 113 -16.50 8.23 -0.03
CA ASP A 113 -16.42 9.45 0.76
C ASP A 113 -15.51 9.35 2.01
N ALA A 114 -15.11 8.13 2.40
CA ALA A 114 -14.20 7.92 3.54
C ALA A 114 -12.71 8.16 3.20
N TYR A 115 -12.39 8.35 1.93
CA TYR A 115 -11.01 8.37 1.42
C TYR A 115 -10.29 9.70 1.47
N TYR A 116 -11.01 10.78 1.76
CA TYR A 116 -10.43 12.13 1.70
C TYR A 116 -9.83 12.64 3.01
N SER A 117 -9.94 11.88 4.10
CA SER A 117 -9.55 12.42 5.41
C SER A 117 -8.09 12.18 5.82
N ALA A 118 -7.32 11.37 5.07
CA ALA A 118 -5.96 11.02 5.49
C ALA A 118 -4.98 10.72 4.34
N GLY A 119 -5.17 11.26 3.14
CA GLY A 119 -4.22 11.05 2.04
C GLY A 119 -4.18 9.61 1.50
N CYS A 120 -5.24 8.83 1.68
CA CYS A 120 -5.34 7.50 1.10
C CYS A 120 -5.99 7.60 -0.29
N SER A 121 -5.26 7.21 -1.33
CA SER A 121 -5.86 7.03 -2.66
C SER A 121 -6.52 5.66 -2.73
N ALA A 122 -7.81 5.64 -2.98
CA ALA A 122 -8.54 4.42 -3.24
C ALA A 122 -9.21 4.51 -4.61
N SER A 123 -9.06 3.45 -5.38
CA SER A 123 -9.67 3.36 -6.69
C SER A 123 -11.20 3.35 -6.61
N ARG A 124 -11.81 4.07 -7.52
CA ARG A 124 -13.22 3.95 -7.85
C ARG A 124 -13.40 2.81 -8.85
N SER A 125 -13.42 1.58 -8.44
CA SER A 125 -14.05 0.54 -9.25
C SER A 125 -15.38 0.20 -8.61
N ALA A 126 -16.33 0.78 -9.15
CA ALA A 126 -17.40 0.42 -10.04
C ALA A 126 -18.45 -0.50 -9.42
N ILE A 127 -19.47 -0.03 -9.43
CA ILE A 127 -20.82 -0.51 -9.66
C ILE A 127 -20.90 -1.34 -10.96
#